data_a4b3b78c14820128b2dc7934ff2f12d2
#
_entry.id   a4b3b78c14820128b2dc7934ff2f12d2
#
_cell.length_a   1.000
_cell.length_b   1.000
_cell.length_c   1.000
_cell.angle_alpha   90.00
_cell.angle_beta   90.00
_cell.angle_gamma   90.00
#
_symmetry.space_group_name_H-M   'P 1'
#
loop_
_entity.id
_entity.type
_entity.pdbx_description
1 polymer ?
#
loop_
_entity_poly.entity_id
_entity_poly.type
_entity_poly.pdbx_seq_one_letter_code
_entity_poly.pdbx_strand_id
1 'polypeptide(L)'
;MTKGANRLHRCAWFHTVPAASSRPSAVSLRSAVRGAVTADPFASATQRDAAGTVRADATGADFVIDATGLVVSPGFIDAHTHSDAYLVLEPDAPSKVTQGITTEINGQCGGSVAPRYGEARLSSDWAALLGEKLTWRSLAEYREVLAAAKPAVNTVQFVGHNTLRSSVVGYAARAATPEDLSEMQRLLAQSLDEGGWGLTTGLIYQPGKYSTPEEVVALAKVAAGKGGYYATHMRSEGDRILEAIDEVIDLVKATGIRAEISHLKTSGRKNWHKIDAVLDKIETAMSAGLLLGSDRYPYCAAGTDLDVVLPDWAQVGGCPAEVERMKNEESRMKIAEEIDSSDRDWSTVMIGGTWAPENKPFSGKTVAEILGRETEDGRRCLASRVSSPPASSVSRLASSPGELIASILLADECKTGAFFFGMSEENLAKIYSRPWIVPGSDASLRAPWGPLGADHPHPRAYATMPEFYRRVRALGFSREETVARMTGAVADRFGIRGRGRIEKGAYADLVVWNESEFKAKATFDEPHRFTGGVKAVMTNGVVCWQDGRFTGKRGGRFLER
;
A
#
# COMPACT_ATOMS: atom_id res chain seq x y z
N MET A 1 19.49 39.45 -3.24
CA MET A 1 19.77 39.18 -4.66
C MET A 1 20.88 38.14 -4.72
N THR A 2 20.54 36.93 -5.07
CA THR A 2 21.33 35.96 -5.84
C THR A 2 20.56 34.65 -5.81
N LYS A 3 20.02 34.30 -6.97
CA LYS A 3 19.28 33.06 -7.22
C LYS A 3 20.27 31.89 -7.21
N GLY A 4 20.22 31.03 -6.19
CA GLY A 4 20.87 29.73 -6.18
C GLY A 4 20.02 28.74 -6.95
N ALA A 5 20.38 28.49 -8.20
CA ALA A 5 19.77 27.46 -9.02
C ALA A 5 20.26 26.08 -8.53
N ASN A 6 19.39 25.31 -7.90
CA ASN A 6 19.62 23.88 -7.66
C ASN A 6 19.71 23.17 -9.03
N ARG A 7 20.92 22.81 -9.42
CA ARG A 7 21.17 21.88 -10.52
C ARG A 7 20.73 20.49 -10.10
N LEU A 8 19.48 20.13 -10.39
CA LEU A 8 19.10 18.74 -10.48
C LEU A 8 19.90 18.12 -11.64
N HIS A 9 20.73 17.13 -11.33
CA HIS A 9 21.41 16.35 -12.34
C HIS A 9 20.37 15.76 -13.28
N ARG A 10 20.45 16.10 -14.56
CA ARG A 10 19.64 15.51 -15.63
C ARG A 10 20.08 14.04 -15.78
N CYS A 11 19.43 13.14 -15.08
CA CYS A 11 19.49 11.72 -15.39
C CYS A 11 18.52 11.42 -16.53
N ALA A 12 19.01 10.89 -17.63
CA ALA A 12 18.21 10.44 -18.75
C ALA A 12 17.44 9.15 -18.36
N TRP A 13 16.14 9.30 -18.10
CA TRP A 13 15.31 8.23 -17.50
C TRP A 13 14.43 7.49 -18.50
N PHE A 14 14.37 7.97 -19.77
CA PHE A 14 13.36 7.50 -20.71
C PHE A 14 13.86 7.35 -22.13
N HIS A 15 13.36 6.34 -22.80
CA HIS A 15 13.36 6.23 -24.24
C HIS A 15 11.92 6.33 -24.74
N THR A 16 11.58 7.44 -25.40
CA THR A 16 10.38 7.56 -26.22
C THR A 16 10.74 7.22 -27.66
N VAL A 17 9.97 6.34 -28.28
CA VAL A 17 10.09 6.06 -29.70
C VAL A 17 9.05 6.91 -30.43
N PRO A 18 9.44 7.84 -31.33
CA PRO A 18 8.50 8.67 -32.08
C PRO A 18 7.57 7.83 -32.96
N ALA A 19 6.29 8.23 -33.02
CA ALA A 19 5.26 7.56 -33.81
C ALA A 19 5.40 7.73 -35.36
N ALA A 20 6.45 8.38 -35.86
CA ALA A 20 6.58 8.77 -37.26
C ALA A 20 7.72 8.04 -37.98
N SER A 21 7.59 6.74 -38.21
CA SER A 21 8.22 6.05 -39.34
C SER A 21 7.60 4.66 -39.50
N SER A 22 7.32 4.27 -40.72
CA SER A 22 6.64 3.05 -41.11
C SER A 22 7.46 1.75 -40.95
N ARG A 23 8.35 1.68 -39.95
CA ARG A 23 9.10 0.46 -39.61
C ARG A 23 9.09 0.26 -38.09
N PRO A 24 8.83 -0.95 -37.59
CA PRO A 24 8.80 -1.26 -36.17
C PRO A 24 10.15 -0.96 -35.51
N SER A 25 10.14 -0.27 -34.37
CA SER A 25 11.30 -0.11 -33.50
C SER A 25 11.25 -1.21 -32.45
N ALA A 26 12.16 -2.16 -32.55
CA ALA A 26 12.26 -3.28 -31.63
C ALA A 26 13.26 -2.97 -30.51
N VAL A 27 12.89 -3.22 -29.26
CA VAL A 27 13.78 -3.20 -28.09
C VAL A 27 14.18 -4.64 -27.77
N SER A 28 15.47 -4.96 -27.96
CA SER A 28 16.03 -6.26 -27.61
C SER A 28 16.54 -6.24 -26.16
N LEU A 29 16.05 -7.16 -25.33
CA LEU A 29 16.44 -7.31 -23.93
C LEU A 29 16.98 -8.73 -23.73
N ARG A 30 18.29 -8.86 -23.51
CA ARG A 30 18.86 -10.12 -23.03
C ARG A 30 18.66 -10.22 -21.52
N SER A 31 18.17 -11.35 -21.04
CA SER A 31 18.04 -11.62 -19.61
C SER A 31 19.43 -11.70 -18.98
N ALA A 32 19.74 -10.81 -18.03
CA ALA A 32 20.94 -10.91 -17.21
C ALA A 32 20.72 -11.94 -16.10
N VAL A 33 21.01 -13.20 -16.39
CA VAL A 33 21.18 -14.24 -15.37
C VAL A 33 22.54 -14.03 -14.72
N ARG A 34 22.61 -13.95 -13.38
CA ARG A 34 23.87 -14.06 -12.63
C ARG A 34 24.44 -15.48 -12.82
N GLY A 35 25.27 -15.62 -13.81
CA GLY A 35 26.16 -16.72 -14.05
C GLY A 35 27.23 -16.16 -14.96
N ALA A 36 28.50 -16.26 -14.59
CA ALA A 36 29.64 -15.63 -15.23
C ALA A 36 29.54 -15.60 -16.77
N VAL A 37 29.19 -14.44 -17.33
CA VAL A 37 29.30 -14.17 -18.76
C VAL A 37 30.21 -12.96 -18.91
N THR A 38 31.41 -13.24 -19.38
CA THR A 38 32.47 -12.30 -19.73
C THR A 38 32.22 -11.68 -21.11
N ALA A 39 31.07 -11.09 -21.36
CA ALA A 39 30.80 -10.24 -22.52
C ALA A 39 29.82 -9.14 -22.16
N ASP A 40 30.17 -7.91 -22.54
CA ASP A 40 29.32 -6.73 -22.32
C ASP A 40 28.02 -6.86 -23.15
N PRO A 41 26.86 -7.13 -22.56
CA PRO A 41 25.63 -7.36 -23.32
C PRO A 41 25.06 -6.09 -23.95
N PHE A 42 25.64 -4.91 -23.68
CA PHE A 42 25.18 -3.61 -24.20
C PHE A 42 26.16 -2.96 -25.20
N ALA A 43 27.37 -3.46 -25.37
CA ALA A 43 28.39 -2.84 -26.25
C ALA A 43 28.03 -2.86 -27.75
N SER A 44 27.09 -3.70 -28.18
CA SER A 44 26.69 -3.83 -29.59
C SER A 44 25.24 -3.36 -29.89
N ALA A 45 24.48 -2.88 -28.90
CA ALA A 45 23.02 -2.79 -29.04
C ALA A 45 22.47 -1.40 -29.33
N THR A 46 23.26 -0.33 -29.33
CA THR A 46 22.75 1.02 -29.57
C THR A 46 23.61 1.80 -30.54
N GLN A 47 23.24 1.85 -31.81
CA GLN A 47 23.68 2.90 -32.74
C GLN A 47 22.62 3.99 -32.79
N ARG A 48 23.05 5.25 -32.66
CA ARG A 48 22.21 6.40 -32.98
C ARG A 48 22.38 6.73 -34.45
N ASP A 49 21.28 6.88 -35.19
CA ASP A 49 21.29 7.44 -36.52
C ASP A 49 21.47 8.97 -36.49
N ALA A 50 21.67 9.57 -37.67
CA ALA A 50 21.84 11.02 -37.80
C ALA A 50 20.65 11.87 -37.30
N ALA A 51 19.49 11.24 -37.02
CA ALA A 51 18.30 11.86 -36.45
C ALA A 51 18.22 11.63 -34.91
N GLY A 52 19.23 10.99 -34.28
CA GLY A 52 19.25 10.71 -32.84
C GLY A 52 18.39 9.52 -32.41
N THR A 53 17.83 8.76 -33.33
CA THR A 53 17.00 7.57 -33.07
C THR A 53 17.87 6.40 -32.60
N VAL A 54 17.51 5.81 -31.47
CA VAL A 54 18.18 4.61 -30.95
C VAL A 54 17.67 3.40 -31.71
N ARG A 55 18.56 2.70 -32.42
CA ARG A 55 18.26 1.39 -33.01
C ARG A 55 18.87 0.29 -32.16
N ALA A 56 18.05 -0.62 -31.71
CA ALA A 56 18.51 -1.84 -31.09
C ALA A 56 18.69 -2.93 -32.18
N ASP A 57 19.84 -3.58 -32.19
CA ASP A 57 20.00 -4.79 -32.97
C ASP A 57 19.32 -5.95 -32.23
N ALA A 58 18.24 -6.47 -32.81
CA ALA A 58 17.45 -7.57 -32.24
C ALA A 58 18.05 -8.95 -32.55
N THR A 59 19.15 -9.01 -33.31
CA THR A 59 19.82 -10.30 -33.64
C THR A 59 20.40 -10.92 -32.36
N GLY A 60 19.93 -12.14 -32.03
CA GLY A 60 20.36 -12.87 -30.83
C GLY A 60 19.65 -12.49 -29.52
N ALA A 61 18.51 -11.78 -29.57
CA ALA A 61 17.65 -11.61 -28.42
C ALA A 61 16.76 -12.84 -28.17
N ASP A 62 16.53 -13.19 -26.91
CA ASP A 62 15.62 -14.29 -26.52
C ASP A 62 14.17 -13.99 -26.91
N PHE A 63 13.79 -12.71 -26.87
CA PHE A 63 12.50 -12.21 -27.32
C PHE A 63 12.56 -10.70 -27.60
N VAL A 64 11.58 -10.21 -28.35
CA VAL A 64 11.47 -8.80 -28.74
C VAL A 64 10.09 -8.29 -28.38
N ILE A 65 10.01 -7.11 -27.76
CA ILE A 65 8.75 -6.38 -27.52
C ILE A 65 8.77 -5.14 -28.43
N ASP A 66 7.78 -5.01 -29.32
CA ASP A 66 7.59 -3.78 -30.08
C ASP A 66 7.00 -2.69 -29.18
N ALA A 67 7.79 -1.65 -28.95
CA ALA A 67 7.41 -0.49 -28.14
C ALA A 67 7.19 0.77 -28.98
N THR A 68 6.92 0.64 -30.28
CA THR A 68 6.66 1.79 -31.16
C THR A 68 5.46 2.60 -30.67
N GLY A 69 5.66 3.91 -30.40
CA GLY A 69 4.63 4.81 -29.86
C GLY A 69 4.28 4.58 -28.39
N LEU A 70 5.00 3.71 -27.68
CA LEU A 70 4.79 3.41 -26.27
C LEU A 70 5.90 4.02 -25.40
N VAL A 71 5.64 4.08 -24.11
CA VAL A 71 6.63 4.45 -23.10
C VAL A 71 7.24 3.16 -22.54
N VAL A 72 8.57 3.13 -22.46
CA VAL A 72 9.33 2.13 -21.72
C VAL A 72 9.90 2.81 -20.49
N SER A 73 9.57 2.32 -19.32
CA SER A 73 10.06 2.87 -18.04
C SER A 73 10.50 1.74 -17.11
N PRO A 74 11.23 2.07 -16.03
CA PRO A 74 11.43 1.10 -14.95
C PRO A 74 10.08 0.59 -14.45
N GLY A 75 10.04 -0.65 -13.95
CA GLY A 75 8.88 -1.19 -13.26
C GLY A 75 8.52 -0.33 -12.05
N PHE A 76 7.24 -0.08 -11.84
CA PHE A 76 6.76 0.74 -10.74
C PHE A 76 6.98 0.03 -9.40
N ILE A 77 7.23 0.82 -8.37
CA ILE A 77 7.44 0.35 -7.00
C ILE A 77 6.31 0.92 -6.13
N ASP A 78 5.53 0.03 -5.55
CA ASP A 78 4.47 0.38 -4.60
C ASP A 78 5.07 0.54 -3.21
N ALA A 79 5.15 1.78 -2.73
CA ALA A 79 5.84 2.12 -1.48
C ALA A 79 5.12 1.64 -0.22
N HIS A 80 3.86 1.22 -0.35
CA HIS A 80 3.03 0.87 0.80
C HIS A 80 1.95 -0.15 0.41
N THR A 81 2.12 -1.40 0.82
CA THR A 81 1.16 -2.46 0.51
C THR A 81 0.90 -3.40 1.69
N HIS A 82 -0.18 -4.17 1.56
CA HIS A 82 -0.62 -5.19 2.49
C HIS A 82 -0.80 -6.55 1.78
N SER A 83 0.04 -6.81 0.76
CA SER A 83 -0.07 -8.02 -0.07
C SER A 83 0.57 -9.24 0.57
N ASP A 84 1.32 -9.06 1.62
CA ASP A 84 2.15 -10.03 2.35
C ASP A 84 1.75 -11.50 2.11
N ALA A 85 0.69 -11.95 2.79
CA ALA A 85 0.22 -13.33 2.73
C ALA A 85 -0.46 -13.69 1.40
N TYR A 86 -1.03 -12.71 0.72
CA TYR A 86 -1.76 -12.94 -0.53
C TYR A 86 -0.85 -13.35 -1.70
N LEU A 87 0.43 -12.99 -1.67
CA LEU A 87 1.41 -13.45 -2.67
C LEU A 87 1.61 -14.97 -2.65
N VAL A 88 1.30 -15.64 -1.54
CA VAL A 88 1.29 -17.11 -1.43
C VAL A 88 0.02 -17.71 -2.04
N LEU A 89 -1.09 -16.98 -1.99
CA LEU A 89 -2.40 -17.42 -2.52
C LEU A 89 -2.51 -17.19 -4.03
N GLU A 90 -2.12 -15.98 -4.47
CA GLU A 90 -2.24 -15.53 -5.87
C GLU A 90 -0.91 -14.94 -6.34
N PRO A 91 0.06 -15.83 -6.65
CA PRO A 91 1.42 -15.38 -6.97
C PRO A 91 1.54 -14.64 -8.31
N ASP A 92 0.54 -14.65 -9.18
CA ASP A 92 0.52 -13.83 -10.40
C ASP A 92 0.31 -12.33 -10.11
N ALA A 93 -0.07 -11.98 -8.89
CA ALA A 93 -0.24 -10.61 -8.39
C ALA A 93 -1.07 -9.71 -9.33
N PRO A 94 -2.32 -10.13 -9.72
CA PRO A 94 -3.02 -9.53 -10.84
C PRO A 94 -3.29 -8.04 -10.69
N SER A 95 -3.79 -7.59 -9.54
CA SER A 95 -4.09 -6.17 -9.31
C SER A 95 -2.84 -5.29 -9.28
N LYS A 96 -1.66 -5.88 -9.06
CA LYS A 96 -0.38 -5.16 -9.01
C LYS A 96 0.30 -5.14 -10.38
N VAL A 97 0.52 -6.30 -10.97
CA VAL A 97 1.17 -6.43 -12.28
C VAL A 97 0.44 -5.64 -13.35
N THR A 98 -0.89 -5.66 -13.38
CA THR A 98 -1.69 -4.93 -14.38
C THR A 98 -1.59 -3.41 -14.26
N GLN A 99 -1.06 -2.87 -13.15
CA GLN A 99 -0.70 -1.47 -12.99
C GLN A 99 0.75 -1.15 -13.38
N GLY A 100 1.54 -2.15 -13.76
CA GLY A 100 2.99 -2.00 -14.04
C GLY A 100 3.87 -2.10 -12.80
N ILE A 101 3.34 -2.55 -11.66
CA ILE A 101 4.10 -2.75 -10.43
C ILE A 101 4.95 -4.01 -10.56
N THR A 102 6.24 -3.89 -10.26
CA THR A 102 7.22 -4.98 -10.25
C THR A 102 7.81 -5.23 -8.87
N THR A 103 7.61 -4.29 -7.94
CA THR A 103 8.12 -4.40 -6.56
C THR A 103 7.10 -3.80 -5.59
N GLU A 104 6.85 -4.51 -4.50
CA GLU A 104 5.96 -4.11 -3.41
C GLU A 104 6.72 -4.00 -2.09
N ILE A 105 6.34 -3.02 -1.26
CA ILE A 105 6.88 -2.84 0.09
C ILE A 105 5.79 -3.21 1.09
N ASN A 106 5.90 -4.40 1.65
CA ASN A 106 4.94 -5.08 2.51
C ASN A 106 5.27 -4.94 4.01
N GLY A 107 4.37 -5.42 4.89
CA GLY A 107 4.53 -5.35 6.34
C GLY A 107 4.23 -3.97 6.90
N GLN A 108 3.31 -3.23 6.28
CA GLN A 108 2.98 -1.85 6.62
C GLN A 108 1.98 -1.73 7.77
N CYS A 109 1.82 -0.51 8.30
CA CYS A 109 0.87 -0.15 9.37
C CYS A 109 0.96 -1.05 10.62
N GLY A 110 2.16 -1.54 10.94
CA GLY A 110 2.40 -2.38 12.12
C GLY A 110 1.96 -3.84 11.98
N GLY A 111 1.33 -4.22 10.88
CA GLY A 111 0.95 -5.59 10.56
C GLY A 111 1.97 -6.26 9.64
N SER A 112 2.40 -7.49 9.96
CA SER A 112 3.29 -8.28 9.09
C SER A 112 3.01 -9.76 9.20
N VAL A 113 3.47 -10.55 8.22
CA VAL A 113 3.30 -12.01 8.19
C VAL A 113 4.11 -12.74 9.25
N ALA A 114 5.16 -12.11 9.77
CA ALA A 114 6.09 -12.64 10.78
C ALA A 114 6.75 -11.46 11.56
N PRO A 115 7.29 -11.75 12.78
CA PRO A 115 7.27 -13.02 13.51
C PRO A 115 5.89 -13.31 14.12
N ARG A 116 5.51 -14.58 14.22
CA ARG A 116 4.18 -14.98 14.68
C ARG A 116 4.27 -15.98 15.83
N TYR A 117 4.34 -15.46 17.04
CA TYR A 117 4.41 -16.22 18.30
C TYR A 117 3.29 -15.80 19.25
N GLY A 118 3.17 -16.43 20.38
CA GLY A 118 2.20 -16.08 21.43
C GLY A 118 0.77 -15.93 20.91
N GLU A 119 0.17 -14.77 21.12
CA GLU A 119 -1.17 -14.43 20.67
C GLU A 119 -1.24 -13.78 19.28
N ALA A 120 -0.08 -13.65 18.58
CA ALA A 120 -0.05 -12.98 17.28
C ALA A 120 -0.99 -13.64 16.28
N ARG A 121 -1.87 -12.81 15.72
CA ARG A 121 -2.82 -13.19 14.68
C ARG A 121 -2.44 -12.47 13.41
N LEU A 122 -2.62 -13.12 12.28
CA LEU A 122 -2.66 -12.43 11.01
C LEU A 122 -3.97 -11.63 10.90
N SER A 123 -4.04 -10.68 9.97
CA SER A 123 -5.31 -10.05 9.61
C SER A 123 -6.39 -11.11 9.47
N SER A 124 -7.59 -10.80 9.90
CA SER A 124 -8.69 -11.77 10.02
C SER A 124 -8.95 -12.56 8.74
N ASP A 125 -8.81 -11.93 7.57
CA ASP A 125 -8.99 -12.56 6.27
C ASP A 125 -7.78 -13.43 5.86
N TRP A 126 -6.55 -13.04 6.19
CA TRP A 126 -5.35 -13.81 5.81
C TRP A 126 -5.36 -15.22 6.37
N ALA A 127 -5.66 -15.34 7.66
CA ALA A 127 -5.70 -16.66 8.31
C ALA A 127 -6.78 -17.55 7.70
N ALA A 128 -7.98 -17.00 7.43
CA ALA A 128 -9.09 -17.72 6.83
C ALA A 128 -8.80 -18.17 5.40
N LEU A 129 -8.18 -17.30 4.60
CA LEU A 129 -7.89 -17.57 3.18
C LEU A 129 -6.69 -18.52 3.00
N LEU A 130 -5.67 -18.44 3.86
CA LEU A 130 -4.49 -19.31 3.77
C LEU A 130 -4.77 -20.73 4.24
N GLY A 131 -5.60 -20.90 5.27
CA GLY A 131 -5.89 -22.23 5.84
C GLY A 131 -4.60 -23.03 6.09
N GLU A 132 -4.49 -24.22 5.50
CA GLU A 132 -3.34 -25.11 5.66
C GLU A 132 -2.03 -24.56 5.05
N LYS A 133 -2.06 -23.56 4.19
CA LYS A 133 -0.87 -22.90 3.66
C LYS A 133 -0.15 -22.05 4.69
N LEU A 134 -0.78 -21.75 5.82
CA LEU A 134 -0.21 -20.95 6.90
C LEU A 134 0.75 -21.79 7.77
N THR A 135 1.93 -22.08 7.26
CA THR A 135 2.90 -22.99 7.89
C THR A 135 4.06 -22.31 8.60
N TRP A 136 4.28 -21.01 8.38
CA TRP A 136 5.43 -20.27 8.91
C TRP A 136 5.13 -19.55 10.22
N ARG A 137 6.19 -19.29 11.01
CA ARG A 137 6.20 -18.45 12.21
C ARG A 137 7.26 -17.36 12.15
N SER A 138 8.43 -17.65 11.62
CA SER A 138 9.54 -16.72 11.43
C SER A 138 9.52 -16.10 10.01
N LEU A 139 10.29 -15.03 9.83
CA LEU A 139 10.44 -14.43 8.51
C LEU A 139 11.25 -15.33 7.56
N ALA A 140 12.21 -16.07 8.08
CA ALA A 140 12.96 -17.05 7.29
C ALA A 140 12.05 -18.13 6.71
N GLU A 141 11.17 -18.72 7.52
CA GLU A 141 10.18 -19.71 7.07
C GLU A 141 9.21 -19.12 6.02
N TYR A 142 8.73 -17.88 6.23
CA TYR A 142 7.89 -17.20 5.22
C TYR A 142 8.61 -17.03 3.89
N ARG A 143 9.91 -16.66 3.90
CA ARG A 143 10.74 -16.54 2.69
C ARG A 143 10.78 -17.84 1.88
N GLU A 144 10.90 -18.98 2.55
CA GLU A 144 10.89 -20.30 1.89
C GLU A 144 9.54 -20.58 1.22
N VAL A 145 8.43 -20.31 1.93
CA VAL A 145 7.06 -20.47 1.41
C VAL A 145 6.84 -19.54 0.20
N LEU A 146 7.26 -18.28 0.30
CA LEU A 146 7.15 -17.31 -0.80
C LEU A 146 8.03 -17.70 -2.00
N ALA A 147 9.24 -18.20 -1.76
CA ALA A 147 10.13 -18.68 -2.82
C ALA A 147 9.53 -19.88 -3.56
N ALA A 148 8.84 -20.77 -2.86
CA ALA A 148 8.12 -21.90 -3.46
C ALA A 148 6.91 -21.43 -4.28
N ALA A 149 6.21 -20.37 -3.85
CA ALA A 149 5.09 -19.77 -4.56
C ALA A 149 5.52 -19.07 -5.87
N LYS A 150 6.77 -18.57 -5.93
CA LYS A 150 7.35 -17.86 -7.10
C LYS A 150 6.46 -16.67 -7.52
N PRO A 151 6.41 -15.57 -6.78
CA PRO A 151 5.53 -14.44 -7.10
C PRO A 151 5.95 -13.74 -8.41
N ALA A 152 5.01 -13.04 -9.05
CA ALA A 152 5.27 -12.24 -10.23
C ALA A 152 5.98 -10.92 -9.92
N VAL A 153 5.83 -10.41 -8.69
CA VAL A 153 6.43 -9.16 -8.21
C VAL A 153 7.51 -9.43 -7.17
N ASN A 154 8.49 -8.55 -7.07
CA ASN A 154 9.44 -8.55 -5.95
C ASN A 154 8.75 -8.04 -4.69
N THR A 155 9.16 -8.54 -3.53
CA THR A 155 8.68 -8.05 -2.24
C THR A 155 9.83 -7.65 -1.33
N VAL A 156 9.70 -6.45 -0.75
CA VAL A 156 10.43 -5.97 0.42
C VAL A 156 9.51 -6.20 1.61
N GLN A 157 10.01 -6.75 2.70
CA GLN A 157 9.21 -7.09 3.87
C GLN A 157 9.68 -6.36 5.12
N PHE A 158 8.80 -5.55 5.69
CA PHE A 158 9.00 -4.94 7.00
C PHE A 158 8.48 -5.85 8.11
N VAL A 159 8.93 -5.57 9.33
CA VAL A 159 8.48 -6.22 10.57
C VAL A 159 7.50 -5.29 11.27
N GLY A 160 6.28 -5.76 11.46
CA GLY A 160 5.21 -4.98 12.07
C GLY A 160 5.29 -4.97 13.59
N HIS A 161 5.25 -3.78 14.19
CA HIS A 161 5.21 -3.59 15.64
C HIS A 161 4.00 -4.27 16.30
N ASN A 162 2.82 -4.18 15.68
CA ASN A 162 1.60 -4.81 16.21
C ASN A 162 1.75 -6.34 16.23
N THR A 163 2.39 -6.90 15.20
CA THR A 163 2.70 -8.33 15.13
C THR A 163 3.74 -8.74 16.19
N LEU A 164 4.79 -7.93 16.39
CA LEU A 164 5.77 -8.15 17.48
C LEU A 164 5.10 -8.07 18.84
N ARG A 165 4.31 -7.02 19.06
CA ARG A 165 3.66 -6.76 20.33
C ARG A 165 2.65 -7.84 20.68
N SER A 166 1.82 -8.28 19.73
CA SER A 166 0.89 -9.38 19.94
C SER A 166 1.60 -10.72 20.16
N SER A 167 2.81 -10.88 19.61
CA SER A 167 3.64 -12.08 19.87
C SER A 167 4.16 -12.17 21.30
N VAL A 168 4.31 -11.04 22.01
CA VAL A 168 4.96 -10.99 23.33
C VAL A 168 3.99 -10.53 24.43
N VAL A 169 3.30 -9.41 24.21
CA VAL A 169 2.38 -8.77 25.17
C VAL A 169 0.95 -9.28 25.03
N GLY A 170 0.59 -9.78 23.85
CA GLY A 170 -0.79 -10.07 23.48
C GLY A 170 -1.60 -8.80 23.18
N TYR A 171 -2.91 -8.90 23.33
CA TYR A 171 -3.86 -7.78 23.06
C TYR A 171 -4.29 -7.03 24.32
N ALA A 172 -3.59 -7.21 25.44
CA ALA A 172 -3.87 -6.52 26.68
C ALA A 172 -3.63 -5.00 26.57
N ALA A 173 -4.56 -4.21 27.10
CA ALA A 173 -4.47 -2.74 27.13
C ALA A 173 -3.51 -2.26 28.24
N ARG A 174 -2.21 -2.58 28.11
CA ARG A 174 -1.14 -2.22 29.07
C ARG A 174 0.13 -1.79 28.36
N ALA A 175 0.99 -1.06 29.03
CA ALA A 175 2.36 -0.85 28.58
C ALA A 175 3.16 -2.17 28.59
N ALA A 176 4.19 -2.26 27.76
CA ALA A 176 5.16 -3.36 27.82
C ALA A 176 6.00 -3.25 29.10
N THR A 177 6.29 -4.40 29.73
CA THR A 177 7.29 -4.46 30.80
C THR A 177 8.71 -4.41 30.20
N PRO A 178 9.77 -4.20 31.00
CA PRO A 178 11.14 -4.29 30.51
C PRO A 178 11.46 -5.64 29.87
N GLU A 179 10.90 -6.73 30.39
CA GLU A 179 11.08 -8.09 29.88
C GLU A 179 10.35 -8.24 28.52
N ASP A 180 9.10 -7.76 28.41
CA ASP A 180 8.36 -7.71 27.14
C ASP A 180 9.16 -6.94 26.07
N LEU A 181 9.67 -5.77 26.44
CA LEU A 181 10.46 -4.93 25.52
C LEU A 181 11.73 -5.63 25.06
N SER A 182 12.45 -6.27 25.99
CA SER A 182 13.66 -7.04 25.67
C SER A 182 13.36 -8.18 24.69
N GLU A 183 12.26 -8.90 24.88
CA GLU A 183 11.86 -9.98 23.97
C GLU A 183 11.41 -9.45 22.61
N MET A 184 10.64 -8.36 22.55
CA MET A 184 10.30 -7.70 21.28
C MET A 184 11.55 -7.24 20.53
N GLN A 185 12.55 -6.67 21.23
CA GLN A 185 13.83 -6.28 20.64
C GLN A 185 14.59 -7.48 20.06
N ARG A 186 14.61 -8.59 20.77
CA ARG A 186 15.24 -9.85 20.33
C ARG A 186 14.57 -10.39 19.06
N LEU A 187 13.24 -10.47 19.05
CA LEU A 187 12.46 -10.96 17.89
C LEU A 187 12.62 -10.04 16.68
N LEU A 188 12.63 -8.71 16.90
CA LEU A 188 12.88 -7.75 15.84
C LEU A 188 14.29 -7.93 15.25
N ALA A 189 15.32 -8.01 16.10
CA ALA A 189 16.70 -8.21 15.66
C ALA A 189 16.85 -9.50 14.84
N GLN A 190 16.24 -10.60 15.30
CA GLN A 190 16.21 -11.87 14.57
C GLN A 190 15.53 -11.72 13.19
N SER A 191 14.35 -11.12 13.14
CA SER A 191 13.62 -10.92 11.86
C SER A 191 14.39 -10.04 10.89
N LEU A 192 15.12 -9.04 11.37
CA LEU A 192 16.00 -8.20 10.54
C LEU A 192 17.19 -8.99 9.98
N ASP A 193 17.77 -9.91 10.74
CA ASP A 193 18.83 -10.84 10.29
C ASP A 193 18.29 -11.86 9.27
N GLU A 194 17.03 -12.23 9.37
CA GLU A 194 16.31 -13.10 8.43
C GLU A 194 15.91 -12.40 7.13
N GLY A 195 16.24 -11.10 6.96
CA GLY A 195 16.02 -10.31 5.73
C GLY A 195 14.94 -9.24 5.87
N GLY A 196 14.45 -8.97 7.07
CA GLY A 196 13.53 -7.88 7.34
C GLY A 196 14.13 -6.52 6.99
N TRP A 197 13.32 -5.62 6.44
CA TRP A 197 13.80 -4.32 5.93
C TRP A 197 13.88 -3.24 7.01
N GLY A 198 13.03 -3.34 8.00
CA GLY A 198 12.91 -2.37 9.09
C GLY A 198 11.70 -2.65 9.96
N LEU A 199 11.31 -1.65 10.73
CA LEU A 199 10.16 -1.66 11.63
C LEU A 199 9.02 -0.82 11.07
N THR A 200 7.78 -1.31 11.14
CA THR A 200 6.60 -0.47 10.90
C THR A 200 5.71 -0.41 12.14
N THR A 201 4.99 0.69 12.30
CA THR A 201 3.98 0.84 13.35
C THR A 201 2.62 1.23 12.78
N GLY A 202 1.56 0.84 13.50
CA GLY A 202 0.19 1.28 13.27
C GLY A 202 -0.42 1.65 14.61
N LEU A 203 -0.19 2.91 15.04
CA LEU A 203 -0.39 3.34 16.42
C LEU A 203 -1.86 3.72 16.74
N ILE A 204 -2.75 3.57 15.78
CA ILE A 204 -4.21 3.62 16.02
C ILE A 204 -4.81 2.22 16.22
N TYR A 205 -4.10 1.17 15.77
CA TYR A 205 -4.58 -0.20 15.83
C TYR A 205 -4.10 -0.95 17.07
N GLN A 206 -4.86 -1.93 17.51
CA GLN A 206 -4.44 -2.83 18.57
C GLN A 206 -3.42 -3.87 18.06
N PRO A 207 -2.50 -4.29 18.92
CA PRO A 207 -2.21 -3.77 20.26
C PRO A 207 -1.26 -2.57 20.26
N GLY A 208 -0.84 -2.04 19.10
CA GLY A 208 0.13 -0.94 18.95
C GLY A 208 -0.32 0.35 19.62
N LYS A 209 -1.65 0.63 19.65
CA LYS A 209 -2.20 1.84 20.29
C LYS A 209 -1.89 1.95 21.79
N TYR A 210 -1.59 0.84 22.45
CA TYR A 210 -1.25 0.79 23.88
C TYR A 210 0.24 0.98 24.17
N SER A 211 1.08 1.12 23.13
CA SER A 211 2.50 1.36 23.28
C SER A 211 2.80 2.80 23.69
N THR A 212 3.87 2.97 24.46
CA THR A 212 4.42 4.29 24.76
C THR A 212 5.38 4.74 23.65
N PRO A 213 5.64 6.05 23.51
CA PRO A 213 6.66 6.54 22.58
C PRO A 213 8.06 5.93 22.86
N GLU A 214 8.41 5.70 24.12
CA GLU A 214 9.69 5.11 24.53
C GLU A 214 9.84 3.66 24.04
N GLU A 215 8.75 2.87 24.07
CA GLU A 215 8.73 1.52 23.50
C GLU A 215 9.06 1.55 22.00
N VAL A 216 8.39 2.43 21.25
CA VAL A 216 8.60 2.57 19.80
C VAL A 216 10.02 3.03 19.49
N VAL A 217 10.55 4.03 20.23
CA VAL A 217 11.93 4.51 20.09
C VAL A 217 12.94 3.41 20.39
N ALA A 218 12.72 2.60 21.42
CA ALA A 218 13.62 1.49 21.77
C ALA A 218 13.70 0.44 20.66
N LEU A 219 12.56 0.10 20.04
CA LEU A 219 12.52 -0.81 18.89
C LEU A 219 13.12 -0.17 17.63
N ALA A 220 12.84 1.11 17.36
CA ALA A 220 13.44 1.83 16.25
C ALA A 220 14.97 1.93 16.35
N LYS A 221 15.54 2.01 17.56
CA LYS A 221 16.99 1.92 17.78
C LYS A 221 17.58 0.57 17.35
N VAL A 222 16.85 -0.55 17.59
CA VAL A 222 17.27 -1.87 17.09
C VAL A 222 17.27 -1.88 15.57
N ALA A 223 16.23 -1.37 14.94
CA ALA A 223 16.16 -1.27 13.48
C ALA A 223 17.27 -0.39 12.91
N ALA A 224 17.51 0.78 13.49
CA ALA A 224 18.59 1.70 13.10
C ALA A 224 19.97 1.06 13.23
N GLY A 225 20.24 0.38 14.35
CA GLY A 225 21.52 -0.31 14.61
C GLY A 225 21.82 -1.42 13.60
N LYS A 226 20.79 -1.98 12.97
CA LYS A 226 20.91 -2.94 11.88
C LYS A 226 20.82 -2.30 10.49
N GLY A 227 20.84 -0.96 10.38
CA GLY A 227 20.74 -0.23 9.12
C GLY A 227 19.36 -0.33 8.46
N GLY A 228 18.32 -0.65 9.22
CA GLY A 228 16.94 -0.76 8.76
C GLY A 228 16.24 0.60 8.67
N TYR A 229 14.97 0.55 8.28
CA TYR A 229 14.09 1.70 8.05
C TYR A 229 12.92 1.68 9.06
N TYR A 230 12.23 2.80 9.15
CA TYR A 230 11.00 2.93 9.93
C TYR A 230 9.87 3.45 9.04
N ALA A 231 8.67 2.90 9.17
CA ALA A 231 7.47 3.48 8.56
C ALA A 231 6.33 3.47 9.57
N THR A 232 5.43 4.45 9.50
CA THR A 232 4.39 4.59 10.52
C THR A 232 3.04 5.06 9.99
N HIS A 233 2.00 4.27 10.28
CA HIS A 233 0.67 4.80 10.46
C HIS A 233 0.66 5.48 11.83
N MET A 234 0.65 6.81 11.83
CA MET A 234 0.82 7.63 13.04
C MET A 234 -0.30 7.42 14.05
N ARG A 235 -0.06 7.84 15.28
CA ARG A 235 -1.02 7.74 16.40
C ARG A 235 -2.29 8.56 16.18
N SER A 236 -2.25 9.56 15.32
CA SER A 236 -3.41 10.32 14.88
C SER A 236 -3.18 10.90 13.49
N GLU A 237 -4.18 10.80 12.64
CA GLU A 237 -4.23 11.43 11.31
C GLU A 237 -5.31 12.52 11.28
N GLY A 238 -5.94 12.81 12.42
CA GLY A 238 -7.04 13.74 12.60
C GLY A 238 -6.74 14.81 13.63
N ASP A 239 -7.44 14.76 14.77
CA ASP A 239 -7.45 15.83 15.77
C ASP A 239 -6.05 16.14 16.32
N ARG A 240 -5.22 15.13 16.52
CA ARG A 240 -3.87 15.24 17.08
C ARG A 240 -2.76 14.96 16.04
N ILE A 241 -3.00 15.30 14.76
CA ILE A 241 -2.03 15.01 13.70
C ILE A 241 -0.71 15.75 13.88
N LEU A 242 -0.73 17.00 14.40
CA LEU A 242 0.49 17.79 14.58
C LEU A 242 1.39 17.19 15.66
N GLU A 243 0.81 16.70 16.76
CA GLU A 243 1.54 15.99 17.81
C GLU A 243 2.06 14.63 17.31
N ALA A 244 1.28 13.94 16.46
CA ALA A 244 1.72 12.69 15.87
C ALA A 244 2.91 12.89 14.90
N ILE A 245 2.96 14.00 14.17
CA ILE A 245 4.14 14.37 13.36
C ILE A 245 5.35 14.68 14.27
N ASP A 246 5.13 15.38 15.39
CA ASP A 246 6.20 15.64 16.37
C ASP A 246 6.77 14.32 16.93
N GLU A 247 5.91 13.34 17.27
CA GLU A 247 6.34 12.01 17.74
C GLU A 247 7.29 11.33 16.73
N VAL A 248 6.96 11.40 15.43
CA VAL A 248 7.83 10.86 14.36
C VAL A 248 9.14 11.62 14.25
N ILE A 249 9.11 12.95 14.27
CA ILE A 249 10.29 13.81 14.19
C ILE A 249 11.23 13.52 15.38
N ASP A 250 10.69 13.41 16.58
CA ASP A 250 11.48 13.15 17.79
C ASP A 250 12.07 11.73 17.80
N LEU A 251 11.33 10.73 17.28
CA LEU A 251 11.88 9.39 17.05
C LEU A 251 13.08 9.44 16.10
N VAL A 252 12.96 10.14 14.98
CA VAL A 252 14.06 10.24 13.99
C VAL A 252 15.27 10.96 14.60
N LYS A 253 15.05 12.05 15.36
CA LYS A 253 16.15 12.71 16.11
C LYS A 253 16.85 11.79 17.10
N ALA A 254 16.07 10.98 17.83
CA ALA A 254 16.59 10.09 18.87
C ALA A 254 17.33 8.86 18.33
N THR A 255 17.09 8.47 17.07
CA THR A 255 17.56 7.22 16.48
C THR A 255 18.45 7.39 15.26
N GLY A 256 18.35 8.53 14.55
CA GLY A 256 18.98 8.73 13.25
C GLY A 256 18.40 7.86 12.12
N ILE A 257 17.31 7.12 12.37
CA ILE A 257 16.69 6.22 11.40
C ILE A 257 16.04 7.00 10.24
N ARG A 258 16.05 6.43 9.05
CA ARG A 258 15.24 6.94 7.94
C ARG A 258 13.78 6.53 8.16
N ALA A 259 12.88 7.50 8.12
CA ALA A 259 11.47 7.28 8.40
C ALA A 259 10.56 7.65 7.22
N GLU A 260 9.50 6.86 7.06
CA GLU A 260 8.39 7.08 6.14
C GLU A 260 7.11 7.33 6.94
N ILE A 261 6.47 8.48 6.71
CA ILE A 261 5.14 8.75 7.22
C ILE A 261 4.17 8.11 6.23
N SER A 262 3.53 7.03 6.65
CA SER A 262 2.62 6.26 5.81
C SER A 262 1.40 7.09 5.41
N HIS A 263 1.00 7.00 4.13
CA HIS A 263 -0.25 7.50 3.54
C HIS A 263 -0.73 8.86 4.09
N LEU A 264 0.16 9.88 4.11
CA LEU A 264 -0.06 11.20 4.69
C LEU A 264 -1.42 11.80 4.33
N LYS A 265 -2.21 12.16 5.33
CA LYS A 265 -3.53 12.77 5.17
C LYS A 265 -3.94 13.57 6.41
N THR A 266 -4.93 14.43 6.24
CA THR A 266 -5.69 15.04 7.33
C THR A 266 -7.10 14.45 7.31
N SER A 267 -7.37 13.52 8.23
CA SER A 267 -8.65 12.81 8.33
C SER A 267 -9.71 13.63 9.08
N GLY A 268 -10.93 13.63 8.51
CA GLY A 268 -12.06 14.39 9.05
C GLY A 268 -12.06 15.85 8.64
N ARG A 269 -13.23 16.34 8.17
CA ARG A 269 -13.40 17.70 7.61
C ARG A 269 -12.90 18.80 8.54
N LYS A 270 -13.11 18.65 9.85
CA LYS A 270 -12.62 19.58 10.88
C LYS A 270 -11.10 19.74 10.92
N ASN A 271 -10.35 18.79 10.36
CA ASN A 271 -8.88 18.76 10.37
C ASN A 271 -8.24 19.20 9.05
N TRP A 272 -9.02 19.44 7.98
CA TRP A 272 -8.47 19.76 6.66
C TRP A 272 -7.58 21.01 6.66
N HIS A 273 -7.92 22.00 7.51
CA HIS A 273 -7.16 23.23 7.65
C HIS A 273 -5.73 23.05 8.18
N LYS A 274 -5.40 21.88 8.76
CA LYS A 274 -4.08 21.59 9.33
C LYS A 274 -3.03 21.21 8.30
N ILE A 275 -3.40 20.95 7.03
CA ILE A 275 -2.49 20.36 6.04
C ILE A 275 -1.23 21.21 5.80
N ASP A 276 -1.35 22.53 5.72
CA ASP A 276 -0.21 23.40 5.47
C ASP A 276 0.78 23.32 6.65
N ALA A 277 0.31 23.36 7.89
CA ALA A 277 1.15 23.19 9.07
C ALA A 277 1.82 21.80 9.14
N VAL A 278 1.13 20.75 8.69
CA VAL A 278 1.68 19.39 8.61
C VAL A 278 2.85 19.35 7.61
N LEU A 279 2.65 19.89 6.41
CA LEU A 279 3.67 19.92 5.36
C LEU A 279 4.87 20.78 5.80
N ASP A 280 4.63 21.95 6.38
CA ASP A 280 5.69 22.85 6.89
C ASP A 280 6.54 22.19 7.98
N LYS A 281 5.92 21.45 8.92
CA LYS A 281 6.65 20.70 9.95
C LYS A 281 7.60 19.65 9.35
N ILE A 282 7.08 18.84 8.40
CA ILE A 282 7.87 17.80 7.74
C ILE A 282 9.01 18.43 6.93
N GLU A 283 8.73 19.46 6.12
CA GLU A 283 9.73 20.15 5.29
C GLU A 283 10.80 20.87 6.13
N THR A 284 10.41 21.44 7.28
CA THR A 284 11.35 22.01 8.25
C THR A 284 12.29 20.94 8.82
N ALA A 285 11.75 19.79 9.21
CA ALA A 285 12.56 18.69 9.72
C ALA A 285 13.49 18.11 8.64
N MET A 286 13.03 17.96 7.40
CA MET A 286 13.85 17.54 6.26
C MET A 286 14.97 18.55 5.97
N SER A 287 14.67 19.85 6.03
CA SER A 287 15.64 20.95 5.83
C SER A 287 16.70 20.99 6.94
N ALA A 288 16.36 20.51 8.13
CA ALA A 288 17.29 20.31 9.24
C ALA A 288 18.14 19.02 9.10
N GLY A 289 18.00 18.28 8.00
CA GLY A 289 18.79 17.08 7.70
C GLY A 289 18.19 15.77 8.21
N LEU A 290 16.97 15.76 8.73
CA LEU A 290 16.30 14.53 9.13
C LEU A 290 15.85 13.74 7.88
N LEU A 291 16.02 12.42 7.93
CA LEU A 291 15.72 11.52 6.83
C LEU A 291 14.24 11.11 6.87
N LEU A 292 13.38 12.02 6.43
CA LEU A 292 11.93 11.84 6.39
C LEU A 292 11.41 11.74 4.96
N GLY A 293 10.31 11.01 4.78
CA GLY A 293 9.53 10.95 3.56
C GLY A 293 8.10 10.55 3.84
N SER A 294 7.28 10.47 2.79
CA SER A 294 5.92 9.99 2.91
C SER A 294 5.40 9.41 1.61
N ASP A 295 4.55 8.41 1.73
CA ASP A 295 3.74 7.87 0.65
C ASP A 295 2.30 8.40 0.72
N ARG A 296 1.56 8.22 -0.38
CA ARG A 296 0.15 8.57 -0.45
C ARG A 296 -0.57 7.84 -1.59
N TYR A 297 -1.76 7.28 -1.31
CA TYR A 297 -2.69 6.79 -2.33
C TYR A 297 -3.54 7.93 -2.91
N PRO A 298 -3.96 7.85 -4.19
CA PRO A 298 -4.59 8.97 -4.92
C PRO A 298 -6.12 9.04 -4.74
N TYR A 299 -6.61 8.81 -3.52
CA TYR A 299 -8.05 8.80 -3.22
C TYR A 299 -8.35 9.57 -1.92
N CYS A 300 -9.54 10.15 -1.84
CA CYS A 300 -10.04 10.86 -0.66
C CYS A 300 -10.86 9.97 0.28
N ALA A 301 -10.85 8.66 0.08
CA ALA A 301 -11.39 7.66 1.00
C ALA A 301 -10.26 6.81 1.58
N ALA A 302 -10.25 6.62 2.89
CA ALA A 302 -9.43 5.63 3.57
C ALA A 302 -10.14 4.26 3.51
N GLY A 303 -9.38 3.16 3.60
CA GLY A 303 -9.93 1.81 3.74
C GLY A 303 -9.26 1.11 4.91
N THR A 304 -10.05 0.58 5.84
CA THR A 304 -9.62 -0.23 6.98
C THR A 304 -10.78 -1.10 7.45
N ASP A 305 -10.62 -1.83 8.55
CA ASP A 305 -11.70 -2.63 9.13
C ASP A 305 -12.78 -1.75 9.76
N LEU A 306 -14.04 -2.20 9.74
CA LEU A 306 -15.18 -1.44 10.25
C LEU A 306 -15.15 -1.31 11.78
N ASP A 307 -14.51 -2.23 12.50
CA ASP A 307 -14.39 -2.24 13.95
C ASP A 307 -13.69 -1.02 14.55
N VAL A 308 -12.95 -0.24 13.73
CA VAL A 308 -12.34 1.03 14.15
C VAL A 308 -13.37 2.07 14.62
N VAL A 309 -14.66 1.89 14.33
CA VAL A 309 -15.73 2.77 14.81
C VAL A 309 -16.28 2.36 16.17
N LEU A 310 -15.91 1.20 16.68
CA LEU A 310 -16.32 0.74 18.01
C LEU A 310 -15.72 1.64 19.11
N PRO A 311 -16.40 1.81 20.23
CA PRO A 311 -15.84 2.48 21.40
C PRO A 311 -14.55 1.79 21.88
N ASP A 312 -13.61 2.55 22.41
CA ASP A 312 -12.29 2.04 22.84
C ASP A 312 -12.40 0.85 23.80
N TRP A 313 -13.34 0.88 24.75
CA TRP A 313 -13.55 -0.22 25.69
C TRP A 313 -14.03 -1.51 24.99
N ALA A 314 -14.79 -1.37 23.92
CA ALA A 314 -15.32 -2.50 23.17
C ALA A 314 -14.24 -3.18 22.32
N GLN A 315 -13.20 -2.46 21.94
CA GLN A 315 -12.10 -2.98 21.13
C GLN A 315 -11.07 -3.79 21.96
N VAL A 316 -10.99 -3.63 23.29
CA VAL A 316 -9.96 -4.28 24.13
C VAL A 316 -9.94 -5.80 23.95
N GLY A 317 -8.79 -6.38 23.60
CA GLY A 317 -8.62 -7.82 23.36
C GLY A 317 -8.76 -8.24 21.90
N GLY A 318 -9.06 -7.28 21.00
CA GLY A 318 -9.18 -7.48 19.54
C GLY A 318 -10.42 -8.27 19.13
N CYS A 319 -10.54 -8.57 17.84
CA CYS A 319 -11.74 -9.13 17.21
C CYS A 319 -12.46 -10.26 17.98
N PRO A 320 -11.80 -11.29 18.54
CA PRO A 320 -12.52 -12.31 19.30
C PRO A 320 -13.22 -11.77 20.54
N ALA A 321 -12.59 -10.83 21.25
CA ALA A 321 -13.19 -10.22 22.45
C ALA A 321 -14.32 -9.23 22.07
N GLU A 322 -14.20 -8.56 20.94
CA GLU A 322 -15.25 -7.69 20.36
C GLU A 322 -16.49 -8.51 20.01
N VAL A 323 -16.31 -9.64 19.33
CA VAL A 323 -17.39 -10.57 18.99
C VAL A 323 -18.10 -11.07 20.27
N GLU A 324 -17.35 -11.49 21.29
CA GLU A 324 -17.94 -11.95 22.55
C GLU A 324 -18.74 -10.84 23.25
N ARG A 325 -18.26 -9.58 23.22
CA ARG A 325 -19.03 -8.44 23.77
C ARG A 325 -20.31 -8.19 22.98
N MET A 326 -20.26 -8.32 21.66
CA MET A 326 -21.45 -8.12 20.81
C MET A 326 -22.46 -9.29 20.89
N LYS A 327 -22.05 -10.48 21.30
CA LYS A 327 -22.97 -11.59 21.64
C LYS A 327 -23.78 -11.29 22.91
N ASN A 328 -23.19 -10.53 23.85
CA ASN A 328 -23.90 -10.08 25.04
C ASN A 328 -24.82 -8.90 24.66
N GLU A 329 -26.13 -9.04 24.94
CA GLU A 329 -27.15 -8.06 24.54
C GLU A 329 -26.93 -6.68 25.17
N GLU A 330 -26.63 -6.62 26.47
CA GLU A 330 -26.40 -5.36 27.20
C GLU A 330 -25.17 -4.62 26.63
N SER A 331 -24.07 -5.34 26.42
CA SER A 331 -22.86 -4.76 25.82
C SER A 331 -23.10 -4.29 24.38
N ARG A 332 -23.85 -5.06 23.60
CA ARG A 332 -24.18 -4.71 22.20
C ARG A 332 -25.05 -3.45 22.14
N MET A 333 -26.06 -3.34 23.01
CA MET A 333 -26.88 -2.13 23.11
C MET A 333 -26.03 -0.91 23.48
N LYS A 334 -25.16 -1.04 24.47
CA LYS A 334 -24.26 0.05 24.87
C LYS A 334 -23.31 0.45 23.73
N ILE A 335 -22.76 -0.50 22.98
CA ILE A 335 -21.95 -0.21 21.79
C ILE A 335 -22.78 0.58 20.77
N ALA A 336 -24.00 0.15 20.47
CA ALA A 336 -24.87 0.82 19.52
C ALA A 336 -25.22 2.26 19.96
N GLU A 337 -25.56 2.48 21.22
CA GLU A 337 -25.83 3.79 21.79
C GLU A 337 -24.62 4.75 21.68
N GLU A 338 -23.42 4.27 21.99
CA GLU A 338 -22.21 5.10 21.88
C GLU A 338 -21.87 5.43 20.42
N ILE A 339 -22.07 4.50 19.47
CA ILE A 339 -21.91 4.75 18.03
C ILE A 339 -22.93 5.81 17.57
N ASP A 340 -24.19 5.69 17.97
CA ASP A 340 -25.28 6.61 17.60
C ASP A 340 -25.10 8.01 18.21
N SER A 341 -24.46 8.11 19.37
CA SER A 341 -24.14 9.39 20.00
C SER A 341 -22.96 10.15 19.35
N SER A 342 -22.24 9.49 18.42
CA SER A 342 -21.13 10.12 17.72
C SER A 342 -21.61 11.16 16.70
N ASP A 343 -20.78 12.18 16.44
CA ASP A 343 -21.00 13.22 15.42
C ASP A 343 -20.63 12.76 14.00
N ARG A 344 -20.48 11.44 13.79
CA ARG A 344 -20.03 10.86 12.51
C ARG A 344 -21.14 10.95 11.46
N ASP A 345 -20.77 11.49 10.30
CA ASP A 345 -21.64 11.45 9.11
C ASP A 345 -21.58 10.05 8.46
N TRP A 346 -22.62 9.27 8.67
CA TRP A 346 -22.73 7.89 8.18
C TRP A 346 -22.93 7.77 6.67
N SER A 347 -23.20 8.87 5.97
CA SER A 347 -23.16 8.90 4.50
C SER A 347 -21.73 8.86 3.94
N THR A 348 -20.74 9.12 4.79
CA THR A 348 -19.30 9.06 4.45
C THR A 348 -18.64 7.73 4.81
N VAL A 349 -19.39 6.76 5.35
CA VAL A 349 -18.89 5.42 5.71
C VAL A 349 -19.55 4.40 4.80
N MET A 350 -18.74 3.75 3.94
CA MET A 350 -19.18 2.72 3.01
C MET A 350 -18.69 1.35 3.47
N ILE A 351 -19.57 0.37 3.45
CA ILE A 351 -19.23 -1.03 3.71
C ILE A 351 -18.41 -1.56 2.53
N GLY A 352 -17.23 -2.09 2.80
CA GLY A 352 -16.33 -2.74 1.84
C GLY A 352 -16.61 -4.23 1.70
N GLY A 353 -15.57 -5.05 1.83
CA GLY A 353 -15.70 -6.51 1.86
C GLY A 353 -16.47 -7.00 3.07
N THR A 354 -17.37 -7.96 2.86
CA THR A 354 -18.16 -8.63 3.91
C THR A 354 -18.01 -10.16 3.78
N TRP A 355 -18.24 -10.88 4.88
CA TRP A 355 -18.06 -12.34 4.92
C TRP A 355 -19.36 -13.10 5.01
N ALA A 356 -20.25 -12.75 5.93
CA ALA A 356 -21.55 -13.40 6.10
C ALA A 356 -22.43 -13.21 4.86
N PRO A 357 -23.13 -14.24 4.40
CA PRO A 357 -24.01 -14.14 3.22
C PRO A 357 -25.05 -13.04 3.32
N GLU A 358 -25.61 -12.81 4.50
CA GLU A 358 -26.60 -11.77 4.78
C GLU A 358 -26.03 -10.35 4.65
N ASN A 359 -24.74 -10.16 4.84
CA ASN A 359 -24.07 -8.87 4.72
C ASN A 359 -23.60 -8.56 3.29
N LYS A 360 -23.49 -9.55 2.40
CA LYS A 360 -23.06 -9.35 0.99
C LYS A 360 -23.82 -8.24 0.26
N PRO A 361 -25.15 -8.07 0.43
CA PRO A 361 -25.89 -6.97 -0.21
C PRO A 361 -25.51 -5.56 0.26
N PHE A 362 -24.73 -5.43 1.35
CA PHE A 362 -24.30 -4.15 1.90
C PHE A 362 -22.98 -3.67 1.29
N SER A 363 -22.18 -4.57 0.73
CA SER A 363 -20.89 -4.21 0.10
C SER A 363 -21.10 -3.15 -0.99
N GLY A 364 -20.26 -2.09 -0.93
CA GLY A 364 -20.33 -0.94 -1.84
C GLY A 364 -21.43 0.07 -1.52
N LYS A 365 -22.14 -0.05 -0.41
CA LYS A 365 -23.17 0.91 0.05
C LYS A 365 -22.71 1.64 1.30
N THR A 366 -23.14 2.90 1.45
CA THR A 366 -22.93 3.63 2.69
C THR A 366 -23.89 3.16 3.78
N VAL A 367 -23.50 3.35 5.04
CA VAL A 367 -24.37 3.06 6.21
C VAL A 367 -25.70 3.82 6.08
N ALA A 368 -25.67 5.09 5.62
CA ALA A 368 -26.88 5.89 5.40
C ALA A 368 -27.78 5.30 4.31
N GLU A 369 -27.21 4.84 3.18
CA GLU A 369 -27.96 4.19 2.09
C GLU A 369 -28.63 2.89 2.57
N ILE A 370 -27.94 2.08 3.37
CA ILE A 370 -28.48 0.83 3.91
C ILE A 370 -29.69 1.11 4.82
N LEU A 371 -29.63 2.18 5.61
CA LEU A 371 -30.73 2.61 6.49
C LEU A 371 -31.84 3.38 5.79
N GLY A 372 -31.73 3.60 4.46
CA GLY A 372 -32.69 4.41 3.70
C GLY A 372 -32.66 5.90 4.04
N ARG A 373 -31.57 6.40 4.61
CA ARG A 373 -31.36 7.80 4.98
C ARG A 373 -30.41 8.46 3.98
N GLU A 374 -30.96 9.09 2.94
CA GLU A 374 -30.15 9.84 1.98
C GLU A 374 -29.90 11.27 2.48
N THR A 375 -28.63 11.74 2.43
CA THR A 375 -28.27 13.15 2.66
C THR A 375 -27.72 13.77 1.36
N GLU A 376 -28.01 15.08 1.11
CA GLU A 376 -27.54 15.78 -0.09
C GLU A 376 -26.01 15.88 -0.20
N ASP A 377 -25.29 15.96 0.92
CA ASP A 377 -23.82 16.04 0.95
C ASP A 377 -23.14 14.70 0.59
N GLY A 378 -23.73 13.56 0.92
CA GLY A 378 -23.26 12.24 0.50
C GLY A 378 -23.23 12.08 -1.02
N ARG A 379 -24.19 12.68 -1.74
CA ARG A 379 -24.27 12.65 -3.21
C ARG A 379 -23.11 13.39 -3.90
N ARG A 380 -22.55 14.45 -3.29
CA ARG A 380 -21.45 15.23 -3.89
C ARG A 380 -20.11 14.50 -3.87
N CYS A 381 -19.82 13.70 -2.84
CA CYS A 381 -18.63 12.85 -2.80
C CYS A 381 -18.72 11.61 -3.70
N LEU A 382 -19.95 11.21 -4.09
CA LEU A 382 -20.27 9.99 -4.83
C LEU A 382 -20.78 10.27 -6.26
N ALA A 383 -20.50 11.42 -6.83
CA ALA A 383 -21.07 11.98 -8.08
C ALA A 383 -20.98 11.11 -9.35
N SER A 384 -20.68 9.81 -9.24
CA SER A 384 -20.64 8.85 -10.35
C SER A 384 -21.64 7.68 -10.22
N ARG A 385 -22.62 7.73 -9.30
CA ARG A 385 -23.47 6.56 -9.05
C ARG A 385 -24.79 6.53 -9.83
N VAL A 386 -25.06 5.35 -10.39
CA VAL A 386 -26.36 4.93 -10.93
C VAL A 386 -27.14 4.22 -9.82
N SER A 387 -28.44 4.50 -9.71
CA SER A 387 -29.36 3.97 -8.70
C SER A 387 -29.44 2.44 -8.68
N SER A 388 -29.24 1.83 -7.51
CA SER A 388 -29.40 0.40 -7.25
C SER A 388 -30.73 0.10 -6.53
N PRO A 389 -31.31 -1.12 -6.65
CA PRO A 389 -32.59 -1.49 -6.04
C PRO A 389 -32.51 -1.66 -4.51
N PRO A 390 -33.65 -1.64 -3.79
CA PRO A 390 -33.70 -1.56 -2.34
C PRO A 390 -33.20 -2.83 -1.63
N ALA A 391 -32.69 -2.60 -0.41
CA ALA A 391 -31.97 -3.54 0.44
C ALA A 391 -32.77 -4.75 0.96
N SER A 392 -31.99 -5.78 1.39
CA SER A 392 -32.44 -7.06 1.95
C SER A 392 -33.17 -6.98 3.30
N SER A 393 -33.69 -8.13 3.78
CA SER A 393 -34.50 -8.26 5.01
C SER A 393 -33.82 -7.78 6.29
N VAL A 394 -32.48 -7.74 6.37
CA VAL A 394 -31.71 -7.29 7.54
C VAL A 394 -31.80 -5.77 7.71
N SER A 395 -31.85 -4.99 6.62
CA SER A 395 -31.98 -3.52 6.71
C SER A 395 -33.33 -3.05 7.30
N ARG A 396 -34.32 -3.94 7.36
CA ARG A 396 -35.63 -3.63 7.96
C ARG A 396 -35.67 -3.83 9.48
N LEU A 397 -34.62 -4.40 10.08
CA LEU A 397 -34.55 -4.71 11.51
C LEU A 397 -33.67 -3.70 12.29
N ALA A 398 -32.68 -3.06 11.63
CA ALA A 398 -31.86 -2.06 12.29
C ALA A 398 -32.50 -0.67 12.19
N SER A 399 -32.68 -0.01 13.33
CA SER A 399 -33.30 1.32 13.42
C SER A 399 -32.27 2.44 13.48
N SER A 400 -30.99 2.11 13.74
CA SER A 400 -29.91 3.08 13.91
C SER A 400 -28.59 2.60 13.27
N PRO A 401 -27.63 3.52 13.00
CA PRO A 401 -26.27 3.19 12.57
C PRO A 401 -25.57 2.22 13.53
N GLY A 402 -25.69 2.43 14.84
CA GLY A 402 -25.07 1.59 15.86
C GLY A 402 -25.59 0.16 15.85
N GLU A 403 -26.91 -0.03 15.77
CA GLU A 403 -27.51 -1.36 15.64
C GLU A 403 -27.07 -2.08 14.35
N LEU A 404 -27.05 -1.36 13.22
CA LEU A 404 -26.62 -1.91 11.93
C LEU A 404 -25.15 -2.35 11.99
N ILE A 405 -24.26 -1.50 12.47
CA ILE A 405 -22.82 -1.78 12.55
C ILE A 405 -22.56 -2.95 13.49
N ALA A 406 -23.16 -2.95 14.68
CA ALA A 406 -22.99 -4.06 15.63
C ALA A 406 -23.48 -5.40 15.04
N SER A 407 -24.57 -5.38 14.27
CA SER A 407 -25.11 -6.57 13.60
C SER A 407 -24.18 -7.07 12.49
N ILE A 408 -23.66 -6.16 11.66
CA ILE A 408 -22.71 -6.50 10.58
C ILE A 408 -21.43 -7.10 11.16
N LEU A 409 -20.83 -6.43 12.16
CA LEU A 409 -19.58 -6.88 12.78
C LEU A 409 -19.75 -8.21 13.52
N LEU A 410 -20.89 -8.43 14.17
CA LEU A 410 -21.16 -9.72 14.83
C LEU A 410 -21.27 -10.86 13.80
N ALA A 411 -22.02 -10.67 12.72
CA ALA A 411 -22.22 -11.70 11.69
C ALA A 411 -20.93 -12.00 10.92
N ASP A 412 -20.11 -10.99 10.64
CA ASP A 412 -18.83 -11.11 9.95
C ASP A 412 -17.66 -11.46 10.89
N GLU A 413 -17.89 -11.65 12.19
CA GLU A 413 -16.83 -11.87 13.18
C GLU A 413 -15.75 -10.79 13.14
N CYS A 414 -16.14 -9.52 13.03
CA CYS A 414 -15.26 -8.34 12.90
C CYS A 414 -14.32 -8.36 11.68
N LYS A 415 -14.68 -9.07 10.61
CA LYS A 415 -13.88 -9.14 9.37
C LYS A 415 -14.38 -8.19 8.27
N THR A 416 -15.29 -7.29 8.59
CA THR A 416 -15.88 -6.35 7.63
C THR A 416 -14.91 -5.22 7.33
N GLY A 417 -14.57 -5.02 6.05
CA GLY A 417 -13.85 -3.83 5.60
C GLY A 417 -14.78 -2.63 5.42
N ALA A 418 -14.23 -1.42 5.56
CA ALA A 418 -14.99 -0.18 5.32
C ALA A 418 -14.14 0.90 4.65
N PHE A 419 -14.82 1.84 3.98
CA PHE A 419 -14.20 3.01 3.36
C PHE A 419 -14.76 4.29 4.01
N PHE A 420 -13.85 5.20 4.35
CA PHE A 420 -14.14 6.43 5.08
C PHE A 420 -13.81 7.64 4.21
N PHE A 421 -14.84 8.32 3.69
CA PHE A 421 -14.73 9.50 2.83
C PHE A 421 -14.52 10.77 3.67
N GLY A 422 -13.34 10.91 4.26
CA GLY A 422 -13.04 11.99 5.22
C GLY A 422 -11.91 12.92 4.80
N MET A 423 -11.45 12.90 3.53
CA MET A 423 -10.31 13.68 3.05
C MET A 423 -10.71 14.68 1.95
N SER A 424 -9.85 15.69 1.75
CA SER A 424 -10.06 16.78 0.78
C SER A 424 -9.27 16.57 -0.49
N GLU A 425 -9.88 16.78 -1.67
CA GLU A 425 -9.20 16.81 -2.97
C GLU A 425 -8.17 17.95 -3.03
N GLU A 426 -8.47 19.11 -2.42
CA GLU A 426 -7.52 20.23 -2.33
C GLU A 426 -6.27 19.82 -1.54
N ASN A 427 -6.45 19.20 -0.37
CA ASN A 427 -5.34 18.73 0.45
C ASN A 427 -4.54 17.63 -0.25
N LEU A 428 -5.20 16.73 -0.97
CA LEU A 428 -4.52 15.73 -1.78
C LEU A 428 -3.66 16.38 -2.88
N ALA A 429 -4.14 17.42 -3.54
CA ALA A 429 -3.37 18.18 -4.51
C ALA A 429 -2.18 18.90 -3.86
N LYS A 430 -2.36 19.51 -2.68
CA LYS A 430 -1.25 20.11 -1.89
C LYS A 430 -0.19 19.08 -1.53
N ILE A 431 -0.57 17.89 -1.09
CA ILE A 431 0.36 16.78 -0.79
C ILE A 431 1.13 16.41 -2.06
N TYR A 432 0.44 16.17 -3.18
CA TYR A 432 1.09 15.74 -4.42
C TYR A 432 1.93 16.82 -5.10
N SER A 433 1.72 18.10 -4.80
CA SER A 433 2.61 19.17 -5.25
C SER A 433 4.01 19.09 -4.65
N ARG A 434 4.21 18.27 -3.60
CA ARG A 434 5.52 18.04 -2.97
C ARG A 434 6.28 16.93 -3.72
N PRO A 435 7.47 17.21 -4.28
CA PRO A 435 8.22 16.23 -5.08
C PRO A 435 8.71 15.03 -4.27
N TRP A 436 8.76 15.15 -2.94
CA TRP A 436 9.17 14.09 -2.04
C TRP A 436 8.05 13.10 -1.68
N ILE A 437 6.81 13.30 -2.11
CA ILE A 437 5.72 12.34 -1.96
C ILE A 437 5.81 11.27 -3.06
N VAL A 438 5.72 10.01 -2.68
CA VAL A 438 5.72 8.85 -3.59
C VAL A 438 4.38 8.10 -3.54
N PRO A 439 4.04 7.28 -4.55
CA PRO A 439 2.81 6.48 -4.50
C PRO A 439 2.98 5.27 -3.57
N GLY A 440 2.02 5.11 -2.66
CA GLY A 440 1.76 3.89 -1.91
C GLY A 440 0.28 3.54 -2.09
N SER A 441 -0.04 2.29 -2.45
CA SER A 441 -1.44 1.91 -2.65
C SER A 441 -2.22 1.77 -1.36
N ASP A 442 -1.54 1.46 -0.28
CA ASP A 442 -2.16 1.10 1.00
C ASP A 442 -3.24 0.02 0.81
N ALA A 443 -2.95 -0.92 -0.09
CA ALA A 443 -3.90 -1.95 -0.51
C ALA A 443 -3.24 -3.31 -0.62
N SER A 444 -4.01 -4.32 -0.28
CA SER A 444 -3.64 -5.71 -0.50
C SER A 444 -3.75 -6.08 -1.98
N LEU A 445 -3.04 -7.13 -2.36
CA LEU A 445 -3.24 -7.82 -3.63
C LEU A 445 -4.68 -8.33 -3.74
N ARG A 446 -5.29 -8.13 -4.91
CA ARG A 446 -6.62 -8.62 -5.27
C ARG A 446 -6.61 -9.28 -6.65
N ALA A 447 -7.58 -10.14 -6.89
CA ALA A 447 -7.85 -10.77 -8.18
C ALA A 447 -9.35 -10.73 -8.47
N PRO A 448 -9.81 -10.58 -9.72
CA PRO A 448 -11.24 -10.63 -10.03
C PRO A 448 -11.78 -12.07 -10.10
N TRP A 449 -11.07 -13.02 -9.54
CA TRP A 449 -11.40 -14.46 -9.48
C TRP A 449 -10.92 -15.06 -8.15
N GLY A 450 -11.40 -16.28 -7.89
CA GLY A 450 -11.00 -17.04 -6.70
C GLY A 450 -11.37 -16.33 -5.38
N PRO A 451 -10.70 -16.70 -4.29
CA PRO A 451 -11.00 -16.12 -2.97
C PRO A 451 -10.79 -14.60 -2.90
N LEU A 452 -9.81 -14.07 -3.64
CA LEU A 452 -9.49 -12.64 -3.66
C LEU A 452 -10.42 -11.81 -4.55
N GLY A 453 -11.38 -12.45 -5.24
CA GLY A 453 -12.42 -11.80 -6.03
C GLY A 453 -13.80 -11.77 -5.34
N ALA A 454 -13.91 -12.37 -4.16
CA ALA A 454 -15.18 -12.51 -3.46
C ALA A 454 -15.56 -11.30 -2.59
N ASP A 455 -14.62 -10.39 -2.37
CA ASP A 455 -14.81 -9.17 -1.56
C ASP A 455 -15.14 -7.94 -2.44
N HIS A 456 -15.32 -6.79 -1.78
CA HIS A 456 -15.51 -5.50 -2.42
C HIS A 456 -14.37 -4.57 -1.99
N PRO A 457 -13.19 -4.62 -2.67
CA PRO A 457 -12.03 -3.88 -2.25
C PRO A 457 -12.11 -2.40 -2.62
N HIS A 458 -11.31 -1.57 -1.95
CA HIS A 458 -11.10 -0.19 -2.36
C HIS A 458 -10.46 -0.14 -3.77
N PRO A 459 -10.90 0.73 -4.70
CA PRO A 459 -10.34 0.82 -6.05
C PRO A 459 -8.83 1.10 -6.10
N ARG A 460 -8.22 1.59 -5.02
CA ARG A 460 -6.77 1.78 -4.88
C ARG A 460 -5.97 0.48 -5.09
N ALA A 461 -6.58 -0.68 -4.85
CA ALA A 461 -5.94 -1.98 -5.10
C ALA A 461 -5.60 -2.22 -6.59
N TYR A 462 -6.36 -1.62 -7.49
CA TYR A 462 -6.25 -1.83 -8.95
C TYR A 462 -5.79 -0.59 -9.72
N ALA A 463 -5.82 0.60 -9.13
CA ALA A 463 -5.71 1.84 -9.90
C ALA A 463 -4.86 2.95 -9.24
N THR A 464 -4.04 2.61 -8.25
CA THR A 464 -3.16 3.60 -7.60
C THR A 464 -2.15 4.20 -8.57
N MET A 465 -1.45 3.40 -9.37
CA MET A 465 -0.39 3.91 -10.24
C MET A 465 -0.93 4.82 -11.35
N PRO A 466 -1.98 4.45 -12.12
CA PRO A 466 -2.51 5.35 -13.15
C PRO A 466 -3.14 6.62 -12.57
N GLU A 467 -3.81 6.54 -11.42
CA GLU A 467 -4.44 7.70 -10.81
C GLU A 467 -3.41 8.65 -10.19
N PHE A 468 -2.36 8.14 -9.56
CA PHE A 468 -1.20 8.94 -9.13
C PHE A 468 -0.57 9.65 -10.32
N TYR A 469 -0.28 8.92 -11.40
CA TYR A 469 0.29 9.49 -12.62
C TYR A 469 -0.56 10.64 -13.15
N ARG A 470 -1.85 10.42 -13.33
CA ARG A 470 -2.80 11.43 -13.82
C ARG A 470 -2.82 12.69 -12.94
N ARG A 471 -2.90 12.52 -11.61
CA ARG A 471 -2.97 13.64 -10.66
C ARG A 471 -1.69 14.46 -10.64
N VAL A 472 -0.54 13.81 -10.58
CA VAL A 472 0.77 14.50 -10.56
C VAL A 472 1.04 15.21 -11.89
N ARG A 473 0.69 14.59 -13.03
CA ARG A 473 0.76 15.24 -14.35
C ARG A 473 -0.13 16.49 -14.44
N ALA A 474 -1.32 16.44 -13.86
CA ALA A 474 -2.24 17.58 -13.81
C ALA A 474 -1.71 18.76 -12.98
N LEU A 475 -0.78 18.52 -12.04
CA LEU A 475 -0.09 19.57 -11.28
C LEU A 475 1.10 20.17 -12.03
N GLY A 476 1.38 19.75 -13.27
CA GLY A 476 2.42 20.33 -14.13
C GLY A 476 3.78 19.62 -14.09
N PHE A 477 3.94 18.53 -13.32
CA PHE A 477 5.15 17.73 -13.39
C PHE A 477 5.30 17.08 -14.75
N SER A 478 6.52 16.94 -15.25
CA SER A 478 6.81 16.21 -16.48
C SER A 478 6.50 14.71 -16.32
N ARG A 479 6.39 13.99 -17.44
CA ARG A 479 6.27 12.52 -17.42
C ARG A 479 7.43 11.91 -16.68
N GLU A 480 8.64 12.37 -16.97
CA GLU A 480 9.90 11.89 -16.40
C GLU A 480 9.94 12.06 -14.90
N GLU A 481 9.60 13.23 -14.37
CA GLU A 481 9.51 13.49 -12.93
C GLU A 481 8.44 12.63 -12.26
N THR A 482 7.29 12.47 -12.91
CA THR A 482 6.19 11.66 -12.36
C THR A 482 6.59 10.19 -12.26
N VAL A 483 7.18 9.62 -13.32
CA VAL A 483 7.64 8.23 -13.31
C VAL A 483 8.81 8.05 -12.35
N ALA A 484 9.73 9.01 -12.24
CA ALA A 484 10.81 8.95 -11.25
C ALA A 484 10.28 8.81 -9.82
N ARG A 485 9.17 9.48 -9.49
CA ARG A 485 8.48 9.34 -8.19
C ARG A 485 7.84 7.96 -8.00
N MET A 486 7.47 7.28 -9.08
CA MET A 486 6.87 5.94 -9.06
C MET A 486 7.92 4.81 -9.08
N THR A 487 9.21 5.15 -9.24
CA THR A 487 10.28 4.18 -9.49
C THR A 487 11.54 4.50 -8.68
N GLY A 488 12.49 5.24 -9.25
CA GLY A 488 13.80 5.54 -8.67
C GLY A 488 13.74 6.27 -7.34
N ALA A 489 12.80 7.19 -7.16
CA ALA A 489 12.65 7.90 -5.88
C ALA A 489 12.24 6.97 -4.74
N VAL A 490 11.36 5.98 -5.02
CA VAL A 490 11.00 4.94 -4.04
C VAL A 490 12.21 4.05 -3.76
N ALA A 491 12.91 3.60 -4.82
CA ALA A 491 14.10 2.76 -4.68
C ALA A 491 15.19 3.43 -3.82
N ASP A 492 15.48 4.71 -4.05
CA ASP A 492 16.45 5.49 -3.27
C ASP A 492 16.02 5.65 -1.82
N ARG A 493 14.73 5.93 -1.60
CA ARG A 493 14.16 6.13 -0.27
C ARG A 493 14.30 4.91 0.61
N PHE A 494 13.98 3.74 0.07
CA PHE A 494 14.04 2.48 0.80
C PHE A 494 15.36 1.71 0.56
N GLY A 495 16.33 2.28 -0.15
CA GLY A 495 17.63 1.65 -0.39
C GLY A 495 17.55 0.37 -1.23
N ILE A 496 16.58 0.27 -2.14
CA ILE A 496 16.40 -0.88 -3.03
C ILE A 496 17.43 -0.78 -4.17
N ARG A 497 18.50 -1.55 -4.07
CA ARG A 497 19.64 -1.45 -4.99
C ARG A 497 19.39 -2.11 -6.34
N GLY A 498 19.88 -1.46 -7.42
CA GLY A 498 19.83 -1.98 -8.78
C GLY A 498 18.42 -2.06 -9.38
N ARG A 499 17.47 -1.29 -8.85
CA ARG A 499 16.08 -1.23 -9.32
C ARG A 499 15.58 0.20 -9.45
N GLY A 500 14.42 0.38 -10.08
CA GLY A 500 13.79 1.68 -10.26
C GLY A 500 14.47 2.57 -11.31
N ARG A 501 15.44 2.04 -12.05
CA ARG A 501 16.21 2.72 -13.13
C ARG A 501 16.47 1.80 -14.28
N ILE A 502 16.54 2.38 -15.50
CA ILE A 502 17.02 1.68 -16.70
C ILE A 502 18.48 2.07 -16.89
N GLU A 503 19.37 1.24 -16.37
CA GLU A 503 20.82 1.44 -16.48
C GLU A 503 21.57 0.12 -16.57
N LYS A 504 22.80 0.16 -17.07
CA LYS A 504 23.63 -1.03 -17.20
C LYS A 504 23.91 -1.65 -15.82
N GLY A 505 23.66 -2.95 -15.69
CA GLY A 505 23.84 -3.70 -14.45
C GLY A 505 22.64 -3.69 -13.50
N ALA A 506 21.58 -2.91 -13.78
CA ALA A 506 20.33 -2.99 -13.05
C ALA A 506 19.54 -4.26 -13.41
N TYR A 507 18.66 -4.67 -12.51
CA TYR A 507 17.69 -5.73 -12.79
C TYR A 507 16.69 -5.24 -13.84
N ALA A 508 16.31 -6.13 -14.76
CA ALA A 508 15.34 -5.84 -15.81
C ALA A 508 13.90 -5.91 -15.23
N ASP A 509 13.57 -4.92 -14.40
CA ASP A 509 12.21 -4.62 -13.95
C ASP A 509 11.69 -3.48 -14.82
N LEU A 510 10.80 -3.79 -15.76
CA LEU A 510 10.37 -2.86 -16.81
C LEU A 510 8.87 -2.89 -16.99
N VAL A 511 8.32 -1.76 -17.40
CA VAL A 511 6.94 -1.68 -17.89
C VAL A 511 6.91 -0.97 -19.24
N VAL A 512 6.17 -1.55 -20.18
CA VAL A 512 5.84 -0.97 -21.49
C VAL A 512 4.38 -0.59 -21.48
N TRP A 513 4.07 0.68 -21.74
CA TRP A 513 2.71 1.19 -21.58
C TRP A 513 2.38 2.33 -22.53
N ASN A 514 1.10 2.48 -22.85
CA ASN A 514 0.56 3.57 -23.64
C ASN A 514 0.09 4.70 -22.73
N GLU A 515 0.73 5.87 -22.79
CA GLU A 515 0.43 7.01 -21.91
C GLU A 515 -1.03 7.48 -22.03
N SER A 516 -1.58 7.52 -23.23
CA SER A 516 -2.96 7.98 -23.47
C SER A 516 -4.03 7.00 -22.95
N GLU A 517 -3.68 5.70 -22.84
CA GLU A 517 -4.54 4.63 -22.37
C GLU A 517 -4.30 4.27 -20.89
N PHE A 518 -3.24 4.81 -20.26
CA PHE A 518 -2.88 4.50 -18.86
C PHE A 518 -3.87 5.18 -17.91
N LYS A 519 -4.95 4.49 -17.61
CA LYS A 519 -6.10 5.02 -16.89
C LYS A 519 -6.62 4.04 -15.85
N ALA A 520 -7.05 4.60 -14.72
CA ALA A 520 -7.87 3.91 -13.74
C ALA A 520 -9.19 3.46 -14.37
N LYS A 521 -9.56 2.21 -14.15
CA LYS A 521 -10.87 1.64 -14.53
C LYS A 521 -11.65 1.17 -13.33
N ALA A 522 -10.96 0.85 -12.23
CA ALA A 522 -11.58 0.49 -10.97
C ALA A 522 -12.27 1.71 -10.34
N THR A 523 -13.50 1.52 -9.88
CA THR A 523 -14.31 2.50 -9.15
C THR A 523 -14.80 1.90 -7.84
N PHE A 524 -15.44 2.68 -6.99
CA PHE A 524 -16.08 2.15 -5.78
C PHE A 524 -17.26 1.22 -6.09
N ASP A 525 -17.91 1.37 -7.25
CA ASP A 525 -19.00 0.49 -7.67
C ASP A 525 -18.49 -0.77 -8.37
N GLU A 526 -17.42 -0.66 -9.16
CA GLU A 526 -16.79 -1.75 -9.90
C GLU A 526 -15.29 -1.84 -9.58
N PRO A 527 -14.91 -2.31 -8.39
CA PRO A 527 -13.52 -2.24 -7.94
C PRO A 527 -12.59 -3.24 -8.63
N HIS A 528 -13.10 -4.38 -9.12
CA HIS A 528 -12.32 -5.45 -9.75
C HIS A 528 -12.08 -5.18 -11.26
N ARG A 529 -11.52 -4.01 -11.59
CA ARG A 529 -11.22 -3.61 -12.98
C ARG A 529 -9.72 -3.34 -13.16
N PHE A 530 -9.08 -4.10 -14.04
CA PHE A 530 -7.66 -3.88 -14.36
C PHE A 530 -7.41 -2.52 -15.01
N THR A 531 -6.27 -1.93 -14.71
CA THR A 531 -5.77 -0.69 -15.33
C THR A 531 -5.65 -0.83 -16.85
N GLY A 532 -6.01 0.22 -17.57
CA GLY A 532 -5.78 0.32 -19.01
C GLY A 532 -4.35 0.68 -19.37
N GLY A 533 -3.95 0.41 -20.60
CA GLY A 533 -2.73 0.95 -21.21
C GLY A 533 -1.43 0.20 -20.94
N VAL A 534 -1.36 -0.71 -19.97
CA VAL A 534 -0.16 -1.53 -19.72
C VAL A 534 -0.07 -2.65 -20.76
N LYS A 535 0.99 -2.64 -21.57
CA LYS A 535 1.23 -3.59 -22.66
C LYS A 535 2.11 -4.75 -22.26
N ALA A 536 3.17 -4.50 -21.49
CA ALA A 536 4.01 -5.56 -20.95
C ALA A 536 4.60 -5.18 -19.59
N VAL A 537 4.76 -6.18 -18.73
CA VAL A 537 5.45 -6.05 -17.44
C VAL A 537 6.49 -7.14 -17.32
N MET A 538 7.68 -6.74 -16.98
CA MET A 538 8.84 -7.62 -16.81
C MET A 538 9.39 -7.45 -15.39
N THR A 539 9.57 -8.56 -14.69
CA THR A 539 10.20 -8.60 -13.37
C THR A 539 11.44 -9.50 -13.42
N ASN A 540 12.61 -8.96 -13.04
CA ASN A 540 13.89 -9.68 -13.10
C ASN A 540 14.17 -10.33 -14.47
N GLY A 541 13.79 -9.67 -15.58
CA GLY A 541 13.97 -10.19 -16.93
C GLY A 541 12.92 -11.20 -17.40
N VAL A 542 11.94 -11.52 -16.58
CA VAL A 542 10.84 -12.44 -16.91
C VAL A 542 9.58 -11.63 -17.23
N VAL A 543 9.04 -11.77 -18.44
CA VAL A 543 7.75 -11.15 -18.82
C VAL A 543 6.63 -11.92 -18.14
N CYS A 544 5.92 -11.25 -17.21
CA CYS A 544 4.79 -11.86 -16.48
C CYS A 544 3.43 -11.44 -17.04
N TRP A 545 3.36 -10.28 -17.72
CA TRP A 545 2.16 -9.76 -18.38
C TRP A 545 2.50 -9.25 -19.76
N GLN A 546 1.69 -9.59 -20.77
CA GLN A 546 1.84 -9.09 -22.11
C GLN A 546 0.50 -9.08 -22.86
N ASP A 547 0.18 -7.97 -23.54
CA ASP A 547 -0.97 -7.79 -24.42
C ASP A 547 -2.31 -8.25 -23.80
N GLY A 548 -2.52 -7.86 -22.54
CA GLY A 548 -3.78 -8.15 -21.82
C GLY A 548 -3.85 -9.54 -21.20
N ARG A 549 -2.74 -10.29 -21.10
CA ARG A 549 -2.71 -11.67 -20.59
C ARG A 549 -1.55 -11.91 -19.64
N PHE A 550 -1.77 -12.72 -18.61
CA PHE A 550 -0.69 -13.33 -17.84
C PHE A 550 0.01 -14.40 -18.69
N THR A 551 1.33 -14.36 -18.68
CA THR A 551 2.15 -15.32 -19.47
C THR A 551 2.30 -16.68 -18.78
N GLY A 552 1.87 -16.78 -17.52
CA GLY A 552 2.13 -17.93 -16.64
C GLY A 552 3.57 -17.99 -16.12
N LYS A 553 4.43 -17.03 -16.52
CA LYS A 553 5.80 -16.90 -16.02
C LYS A 553 5.88 -15.84 -14.95
N ARG A 554 6.69 -16.08 -13.92
CA ARG A 554 6.83 -15.21 -12.73
C ARG A 554 8.30 -15.05 -12.40
N GLY A 555 8.74 -13.79 -12.26
CA GLY A 555 10.15 -13.45 -12.05
C GLY A 555 10.45 -12.83 -10.70
N GLY A 556 9.42 -12.54 -9.89
CA GLY A 556 9.57 -11.87 -8.61
C GLY A 556 10.21 -12.75 -7.53
N ARG A 557 10.63 -12.09 -6.47
CA ARG A 557 11.28 -12.75 -5.33
C ARG A 557 11.27 -11.86 -4.09
N PHE A 558 11.54 -12.44 -2.95
CA PHE A 558 11.90 -11.71 -1.74
C PHE A 558 13.21 -10.96 -1.97
N LEU A 559 13.24 -9.66 -1.65
CA LEU A 559 14.45 -8.84 -1.75
C LEU A 559 15.15 -8.81 -0.40
N GLU A 560 16.45 -9.02 -0.44
CA GLU A 560 17.34 -8.87 0.70
C GLU A 560 17.96 -7.48 0.68
N ARG A 561 18.14 -6.89 1.88
CA ARG A 561 18.71 -5.57 2.07
C ARG A 561 20.20 -5.52 1.75
#